data_aecb5f2242e5bed9228129caf7870e23
#
_entry.id   aecb5f2242e5bed9228129caf7870e23
#
_cell.length_a   1.000
_cell.length_b   1.000
_cell.length_c   1.000
_cell.angle_alpha   90.00
_cell.angle_beta   90.00
_cell.angle_gamma   90.00
#
_symmetry.space_group_name_H-M   'P 1'
#
loop_
_entity.id
_entity.type
_entity.pdbx_description
1 polymer ?
#
loop_
_entity_poly.entity_id
_entity_poly.type
_entity_poly.pdbx_seq_one_letter_code
_entity_poly.pdbx_strand_id
1 'polypeptide(L)'
;MTATNPSERDILAALDEAVRLARPAIDPIVRVVERKLGEQPGEVLAWQPIPLEVYPVMLPDTIRSSWVFVLRANVATGAERHPNSHQRMMAYRGRGDFPTQVDGKWHSHHLSDDPAAPLEQRWISIPPNVWHQGVVGQEDWAVVPFHTVLEHELIEERPAADVGEPALQRRYSGET
;
A
#
# COMPACT_ATOMS: atom_id res chain seq x y z
N MET A 1 17.05 -29.48 -9.99
CA MET A 1 15.71 -28.88 -10.16
C MET A 1 15.85 -27.40 -9.92
N THR A 2 15.81 -26.58 -10.95
CA THR A 2 15.82 -25.12 -10.84
C THR A 2 14.44 -24.69 -10.33
N ALA A 3 14.37 -24.17 -9.13
CA ALA A 3 13.15 -23.54 -8.62
C ALA A 3 12.80 -22.39 -9.58
N THR A 4 11.66 -22.49 -10.25
CA THR A 4 11.15 -21.40 -11.09
C THR A 4 10.76 -20.28 -10.14
N ASN A 5 11.30 -19.06 -10.34
CA ASN A 5 10.84 -17.91 -9.58
C ASN A 5 9.32 -17.72 -9.78
N PRO A 6 8.55 -17.48 -8.70
CA PRO A 6 7.11 -17.27 -8.80
C PRO A 6 6.81 -16.06 -9.69
N SER A 7 5.76 -16.13 -10.49
CA SER A 7 5.27 -14.96 -11.24
C SER A 7 4.71 -13.90 -10.29
N GLU A 8 4.63 -12.67 -10.73
CA GLU A 8 4.01 -11.60 -9.94
C GLU A 8 2.56 -11.94 -9.53
N ARG A 9 1.81 -12.56 -10.42
CA ARG A 9 0.45 -13.05 -10.13
C ARG A 9 0.43 -14.10 -9.02
N ASP A 10 1.41 -15.00 -8.98
CA ASP A 10 1.51 -16.02 -7.92
C ASP A 10 1.83 -15.37 -6.57
N ILE A 11 2.68 -14.33 -6.57
CA ILE A 11 3.00 -13.55 -5.37
C ILE A 11 1.74 -12.85 -4.85
N LEU A 12 1.00 -12.15 -5.73
CA LEU A 12 -0.24 -11.47 -5.32
C LEU A 12 -1.30 -12.46 -4.80
N ALA A 13 -1.43 -13.63 -5.42
CA ALA A 13 -2.36 -14.66 -4.96
C ALA A 13 -1.98 -15.21 -3.58
N ALA A 14 -0.68 -15.41 -3.31
CA ALA A 14 -0.20 -15.83 -2.00
C ALA A 14 -0.45 -14.76 -0.92
N LEU A 15 -0.25 -13.48 -1.26
CA LEU A 15 -0.54 -12.37 -0.35
C LEU A 15 -2.03 -12.22 -0.10
N ASP A 16 -2.87 -12.40 -1.11
CA ASP A 16 -4.34 -12.38 -0.99
C ASP A 16 -4.83 -13.43 0.01
N GLU A 17 -4.33 -14.64 -0.12
CA GLU A 17 -4.66 -15.74 0.82
C GLU A 17 -4.14 -15.42 2.23
N ALA A 18 -2.92 -14.92 2.36
CA ALA A 18 -2.34 -14.56 3.66
C ALA A 18 -3.18 -13.50 4.38
N VAL A 19 -3.60 -12.43 3.67
CA VAL A 19 -4.47 -11.39 4.24
C VAL A 19 -5.84 -11.94 4.57
N ARG A 20 -6.43 -12.77 3.71
CA ARG A 20 -7.72 -13.40 3.96
C ARG A 20 -7.72 -14.19 5.27
N LEU A 21 -6.69 -14.98 5.51
CA LEU A 21 -6.53 -15.76 6.74
C LEU A 21 -6.21 -14.88 7.97
N ALA A 22 -5.49 -13.79 7.79
CA ALA A 22 -5.10 -12.86 8.85
C ALA A 22 -6.19 -11.81 9.18
N ARG A 23 -7.31 -11.74 8.45
CA ARG A 23 -8.37 -10.73 8.67
C ARG A 23 -8.78 -10.55 10.14
N PRO A 24 -8.99 -11.63 10.94
CA PRO A 24 -9.38 -11.46 12.34
C PRO A 24 -8.34 -10.69 13.19
N ALA A 25 -7.06 -10.76 12.80
CA ALA A 25 -5.98 -10.04 13.48
C ALA A 25 -5.72 -8.65 12.87
N ILE A 26 -5.97 -8.46 11.56
CA ILE A 26 -5.80 -7.17 10.87
C ILE A 26 -6.96 -6.21 11.17
N ASP A 27 -8.20 -6.69 11.25
CA ASP A 27 -9.38 -5.85 11.49
C ASP A 27 -9.28 -4.96 12.76
N PRO A 28 -8.75 -5.43 13.90
CA PRO A 28 -8.49 -4.55 15.05
C PRO A 28 -7.49 -3.44 14.75
N ILE A 29 -6.43 -3.72 13.97
CA ILE A 29 -5.42 -2.73 13.58
C ILE A 29 -6.06 -1.66 12.69
N VAL A 30 -6.86 -2.06 11.70
CA VAL A 30 -7.58 -1.12 10.83
C VAL A 30 -8.47 -0.19 11.66
N ARG A 31 -9.23 -0.71 12.63
CA ARG A 31 -10.06 0.12 13.53
C ARG A 31 -9.26 1.12 14.36
N VAL A 32 -8.04 0.76 14.78
CA VAL A 32 -7.14 1.69 15.46
C VAL A 32 -6.73 2.83 14.52
N VAL A 33 -6.36 2.50 13.28
CA VAL A 33 -5.93 3.51 12.28
C VAL A 33 -7.11 4.40 11.86
N GLU A 34 -8.31 3.84 11.67
CA GLU A 34 -9.54 4.62 11.41
C GLU A 34 -9.81 5.64 12.52
N ARG A 35 -9.69 5.23 13.79
CA ARG A 35 -9.85 6.13 14.94
C ARG A 35 -8.78 7.22 14.96
N LYS A 36 -7.50 6.86 14.75
CA LYS A 36 -6.39 7.84 14.63
C LYS A 36 -6.72 8.90 13.57
N LEU A 37 -7.17 8.48 12.39
CA LEU A 37 -7.55 9.40 11.32
C LEU A 37 -8.72 10.30 11.74
N GLY A 38 -9.73 9.75 12.42
CA GLY A 38 -10.87 10.51 12.94
C GLY A 38 -10.48 11.60 13.96
N GLU A 39 -9.46 11.35 14.76
CA GLU A 39 -8.92 12.29 15.75
C GLU A 39 -8.02 13.39 15.13
N GLN A 40 -7.65 13.24 13.86
CA GLN A 40 -6.74 14.14 13.14
C GLN A 40 -7.41 14.72 11.88
N PRO A 41 -8.38 15.64 12.00
CA PRO A 41 -9.19 16.10 10.86
C PRO A 41 -8.40 16.80 9.75
N GLY A 42 -7.18 17.29 10.03
CA GLY A 42 -6.29 17.91 9.06
C GLY A 42 -5.45 16.91 8.24
N GLU A 43 -5.38 15.64 8.67
CA GLU A 43 -4.60 14.63 7.99
C GLU A 43 -5.39 13.94 6.86
N VAL A 44 -4.71 13.68 5.75
CA VAL A 44 -5.30 12.97 4.60
C VAL A 44 -5.25 11.46 4.75
N LEU A 45 -4.38 10.95 5.63
CA LEU A 45 -4.24 9.54 5.95
C LEU A 45 -3.69 9.32 7.35
N ALA A 46 -3.95 8.13 7.89
CA ALA A 46 -3.26 7.58 9.06
C ALA A 46 -2.77 6.17 8.73
N TRP A 47 -1.79 5.70 9.49
CA TRP A 47 -1.17 4.40 9.22
C TRP A 47 -0.62 3.73 10.48
N GLN A 48 -0.39 2.41 10.37
CA GLN A 48 0.29 1.61 11.36
C GLN A 48 0.95 0.39 10.71
N PRO A 49 2.15 -0.04 11.14
CA PRO A 49 2.73 -1.31 10.71
C PRO A 49 1.86 -2.49 11.11
N ILE A 50 1.89 -3.55 10.30
CA ILE A 50 1.38 -4.87 10.64
C ILE A 50 2.60 -5.77 10.87
N PRO A 51 2.82 -6.31 12.08
CA PRO A 51 3.88 -7.30 12.30
C PRO A 51 3.67 -8.50 11.38
N LEU A 52 4.74 -8.98 10.73
CA LEU A 52 4.61 -10.10 9.77
C LEU A 52 4.14 -11.40 10.43
N GLU A 53 4.35 -11.56 11.73
CA GLU A 53 3.88 -12.69 12.55
C GLU A 53 2.34 -12.77 12.66
N VAL A 54 1.64 -11.72 12.28
CA VAL A 54 0.17 -11.68 12.22
C VAL A 54 -0.36 -12.63 11.14
N TYR A 55 0.43 -12.85 10.09
CA TYR A 55 0.05 -13.72 8.99
C TYR A 55 0.27 -15.18 9.35
N PRO A 56 -0.78 -16.05 9.34
CA PRO A 56 -0.70 -17.43 9.82
C PRO A 56 -0.06 -18.38 8.81
N VAL A 57 0.42 -17.86 7.67
CA VAL A 57 1.08 -18.60 6.60
C VAL A 57 2.40 -17.95 6.25
N MET A 58 3.30 -18.70 5.64
CA MET A 58 4.58 -18.18 5.17
C MET A 58 4.35 -17.19 4.02
N LEU A 59 4.82 -15.98 4.19
CA LEU A 59 4.79 -14.97 3.15
C LEU A 59 5.89 -15.24 2.10
N PRO A 60 5.75 -14.74 0.86
CA PRO A 60 6.83 -14.77 -0.12
C PRO A 60 8.12 -14.14 0.45
N ASP A 61 9.26 -14.78 0.20
CA ASP A 61 10.58 -14.40 0.77
C ASP A 61 10.99 -12.94 0.48
N THR A 62 10.42 -12.35 -0.55
CA THR A 62 10.67 -10.95 -0.92
C THR A 62 9.94 -9.95 -0.01
N ILE A 63 8.99 -10.37 0.81
CA ILE A 63 8.22 -9.48 1.68
C ILE A 63 9.00 -9.26 2.98
N ARG A 64 9.20 -7.99 3.34
CA ARG A 64 9.98 -7.58 4.52
C ARG A 64 9.20 -6.68 5.48
N SER A 65 8.11 -6.07 5.03
CA SER A 65 7.22 -5.27 5.88
C SER A 65 5.80 -5.22 5.32
N SER A 66 4.85 -4.92 6.20
CA SER A 66 3.44 -4.73 5.88
C SER A 66 2.84 -3.63 6.74
N TRP A 67 1.79 -2.98 6.25
CA TRP A 67 1.17 -1.82 6.88
C TRP A 67 -0.34 -1.82 6.69
N VAL A 68 -1.04 -1.05 7.52
CA VAL A 68 -2.37 -0.52 7.23
C VAL A 68 -2.23 0.97 6.97
N PHE A 69 -2.83 1.45 5.89
CA PHE A 69 -3.14 2.86 5.70
C PHE A 69 -4.66 3.01 5.59
N VAL A 70 -5.18 4.05 6.22
CA VAL A 70 -6.55 4.50 6.00
C VAL A 70 -6.49 5.88 5.38
N LEU A 71 -7.00 5.99 4.17
CA LEU A 71 -7.02 7.20 3.36
C LEU A 71 -8.39 7.86 3.52
N ARG A 72 -8.40 9.16 3.78
CA ARG A 72 -9.62 9.93 4.02
C ARG A 72 -10.47 10.05 2.76
N ALA A 73 -11.78 10.05 2.94
CA ALA A 73 -12.76 10.30 1.88
C ALA A 73 -12.54 11.66 1.19
N ASN A 74 -12.78 11.70 -0.12
CA ASN A 74 -12.74 12.89 -0.98
C ASN A 74 -11.36 13.57 -1.04
N VAL A 75 -10.26 12.82 -0.88
CA VAL A 75 -8.89 13.35 -0.98
C VAL A 75 -8.06 12.62 -2.03
N ALA A 76 -7.00 13.28 -2.50
CA ALA A 76 -5.86 12.67 -3.15
C ALA A 76 -4.65 12.78 -2.22
N THR A 77 -3.87 11.68 -2.08
CA THR A 77 -2.71 11.65 -1.17
C THR A 77 -1.51 12.45 -1.67
N GLY A 78 -1.55 12.86 -2.94
CA GLY A 78 -0.40 13.40 -3.65
C GLY A 78 0.53 12.31 -4.15
N ALA A 79 1.33 12.64 -5.17
CA ALA A 79 2.26 11.72 -5.79
C ALA A 79 3.41 11.35 -4.84
N GLU A 80 3.75 10.06 -4.83
CA GLU A 80 4.91 9.51 -4.13
C GLU A 80 5.52 8.36 -4.93
N ARG A 81 6.75 7.97 -4.60
CA ARG A 81 7.39 6.75 -5.11
C ARG A 81 8.33 6.16 -4.06
N HIS A 82 8.62 4.89 -4.21
CA HIS A 82 9.58 4.18 -3.35
C HIS A 82 10.77 3.74 -4.20
N PRO A 83 11.93 4.43 -4.15
CA PRO A 83 13.08 4.08 -5.00
C PRO A 83 13.71 2.73 -4.63
N ASN A 84 13.56 2.28 -3.39
CA ASN A 84 14.20 1.08 -2.86
C ASN A 84 13.23 -0.08 -2.57
N SER A 85 11.95 0.04 -2.92
CA SER A 85 10.98 -0.99 -2.59
C SER A 85 10.01 -1.26 -3.74
N HIS A 86 9.71 -2.55 -3.95
CA HIS A 86 8.55 -2.97 -4.72
C HIS A 86 7.35 -2.99 -3.76
N GLN A 87 6.31 -2.24 -4.08
CA GLN A 87 5.06 -2.20 -3.31
C GLN A 87 3.99 -3.08 -3.95
N ARG A 88 3.36 -3.92 -3.13
CA ARG A 88 2.16 -4.68 -3.50
C ARG A 88 1.07 -4.32 -2.53
N MET A 89 -0.05 -3.82 -3.04
CA MET A 89 -1.09 -3.26 -2.18
C MET A 89 -2.46 -3.78 -2.56
N MET A 90 -3.27 -4.11 -1.54
CA MET A 90 -4.67 -4.45 -1.75
C MET A 90 -5.62 -3.39 -1.21
N ALA A 91 -6.79 -3.28 -1.85
CA ALA A 91 -7.95 -2.66 -1.25
C ALA A 91 -8.49 -3.59 -0.14
N TYR A 92 -8.29 -3.22 1.12
CA TYR A 92 -8.69 -4.04 2.26
C TYR A 92 -10.14 -3.82 2.67
N ARG A 93 -10.57 -2.54 2.69
CA ARG A 93 -11.95 -2.13 2.98
C ARG A 93 -12.27 -0.85 2.19
N GLY A 94 -13.31 -0.90 1.39
CA GLY A 94 -13.71 0.20 0.53
C GLY A 94 -13.05 0.15 -0.85
N ARG A 95 -13.08 1.26 -1.54
CA ARG A 95 -12.61 1.38 -2.94
C ARG A 95 -11.98 2.72 -3.22
N GLY A 96 -11.11 2.76 -4.21
CA GLY A 96 -10.47 3.98 -4.68
C GLY A 96 -9.77 3.76 -6.01
N ASP A 97 -9.18 4.82 -6.53
CA ASP A 97 -8.28 4.76 -7.67
C ASP A 97 -6.84 4.91 -7.19
N PHE A 98 -5.94 4.14 -7.77
CA PHE A 98 -4.51 4.20 -7.43
C PHE A 98 -3.67 4.42 -8.69
N PRO A 99 -3.73 5.64 -9.29
CA PRO A 99 -2.98 5.95 -10.50
C PRO A 99 -1.48 5.74 -10.34
N THR A 100 -0.86 5.15 -11.37
CA THR A 100 0.59 5.02 -11.50
C THR A 100 1.08 5.76 -12.74
N GLN A 101 2.32 6.25 -12.73
CA GLN A 101 2.89 6.96 -13.87
C GLN A 101 3.83 6.04 -14.66
N VAL A 102 3.53 5.84 -15.93
CA VAL A 102 4.35 5.10 -16.88
C VAL A 102 4.63 6.01 -18.09
N ASP A 103 5.87 6.14 -18.49
CA ASP A 103 6.30 7.00 -19.61
C ASP A 103 5.74 8.44 -19.50
N GLY A 104 5.72 8.99 -18.29
CA GLY A 104 5.24 10.34 -18.00
C GLY A 104 3.71 10.51 -18.02
N LYS A 105 2.95 9.42 -18.23
CA LYS A 105 1.48 9.44 -18.25
C LYS A 105 0.90 8.70 -17.06
N TRP A 106 -0.17 9.24 -16.47
CA TRP A 106 -0.91 8.61 -15.41
C TRP A 106 -1.91 7.58 -15.95
N HIS A 107 -1.91 6.41 -15.35
CA HIS A 107 -2.83 5.31 -15.64
C HIS A 107 -3.61 4.95 -14.39
N SER A 108 -4.93 5.02 -14.45
CA SER A 108 -5.84 4.68 -13.36
C SER A 108 -5.89 3.17 -13.10
N HIS A 109 -5.98 2.80 -11.81
CA HIS A 109 -6.21 1.45 -11.35
C HIS A 109 -7.30 1.47 -10.30
N HIS A 110 -8.54 1.23 -10.70
CA HIS A 110 -9.68 1.17 -9.79
C HIS A 110 -9.63 -0.13 -8.98
N LEU A 111 -9.46 0.01 -7.66
CA LEU A 111 -9.37 -1.10 -6.73
C LEU A 111 -10.59 -1.13 -5.80
N SER A 112 -11.02 -2.32 -5.43
CA SER A 112 -12.13 -2.53 -4.49
C SER A 112 -11.88 -3.73 -3.59
N ASP A 113 -12.55 -3.75 -2.45
CA ASP A 113 -12.54 -4.85 -1.49
C ASP A 113 -13.54 -5.98 -1.81
N ASP A 114 -14.18 -5.93 -2.99
CA ASP A 114 -15.11 -6.98 -3.41
C ASP A 114 -14.38 -8.33 -3.57
N PRO A 115 -14.65 -9.32 -2.74
CA PRO A 115 -13.97 -10.62 -2.81
C PRO A 115 -14.30 -11.41 -4.08
N ALA A 116 -15.38 -11.07 -4.79
CA ALA A 116 -15.75 -11.68 -6.06
C ALA A 116 -15.03 -11.02 -7.26
N ALA A 117 -14.43 -9.85 -7.06
CA ALA A 117 -13.69 -9.18 -8.13
C ALA A 117 -12.39 -9.93 -8.47
N PRO A 118 -11.93 -9.88 -9.74
CA PRO A 118 -10.62 -10.40 -10.13
C PRO A 118 -9.49 -9.84 -9.27
N LEU A 119 -8.39 -10.60 -9.15
CA LEU A 119 -7.24 -10.22 -8.34
C LEU A 119 -6.70 -8.83 -8.73
N GLU A 120 -6.67 -8.51 -10.01
CA GLU A 120 -6.19 -7.27 -10.60
C GLU A 120 -7.08 -6.04 -10.30
N GLN A 121 -8.31 -6.27 -9.82
CA GLN A 121 -9.22 -5.23 -9.33
C GLN A 121 -9.23 -5.11 -7.81
N ARG A 122 -8.47 -5.95 -7.11
CA ARG A 122 -8.30 -5.91 -5.66
C ARG A 122 -6.87 -5.57 -5.25
N TRP A 123 -5.91 -5.84 -6.12
CA TRP A 123 -4.48 -5.67 -5.89
C TRP A 123 -3.81 -4.85 -6.98
N ILE A 124 -2.79 -4.11 -6.58
CA ILE A 124 -1.84 -3.45 -7.50
C ILE A 124 -0.41 -3.82 -7.11
N SER A 125 0.44 -3.97 -8.11
CA SER A 125 1.88 -4.21 -7.99
C SER A 125 2.63 -3.01 -8.60
N ILE A 126 3.45 -2.36 -7.80
CA ILE A 126 4.12 -1.11 -8.15
C ILE A 126 5.62 -1.32 -8.02
N PRO A 127 6.36 -1.42 -9.15
CA PRO A 127 7.81 -1.54 -9.12
C PRO A 127 8.50 -0.33 -8.46
N PRO A 128 9.76 -0.46 -8.02
CA PRO A 128 10.54 0.67 -7.53
C PRO A 128 10.58 1.85 -8.51
N ASN A 129 10.63 3.06 -8.01
CA ASN A 129 10.70 4.32 -8.76
C ASN A 129 9.44 4.70 -9.57
N VAL A 130 8.35 3.95 -9.48
CA VAL A 130 7.10 4.30 -10.15
C VAL A 130 6.32 5.29 -9.30
N TRP A 131 6.05 6.50 -9.83
CA TRP A 131 5.20 7.48 -9.19
C TRP A 131 3.77 6.96 -9.11
N HIS A 132 3.14 7.11 -7.94
CA HIS A 132 1.78 6.69 -7.67
C HIS A 132 1.12 7.59 -6.64
N GLN A 133 -0.21 7.51 -6.53
CA GLN A 133 -0.99 8.24 -5.53
C GLN A 133 -2.32 7.53 -5.27
N GLY A 134 -2.90 7.76 -4.08
CA GLY A 134 -4.26 7.33 -3.77
C GLY A 134 -5.25 8.44 -4.12
N VAL A 135 -6.35 8.10 -4.79
CA VAL A 135 -7.48 9.00 -5.04
C VAL A 135 -8.73 8.35 -4.46
N VAL A 136 -9.26 8.95 -3.41
CA VAL A 136 -10.33 8.36 -2.60
C VAL A 136 -11.68 8.95 -2.96
N GLY A 137 -12.70 8.08 -3.08
CA GLY A 137 -14.08 8.48 -3.32
C GLY A 137 -14.77 9.01 -2.06
N GLN A 138 -16.06 8.76 -1.95
CA GLN A 138 -16.92 9.34 -0.91
C GLN A 138 -16.75 8.73 0.48
N GLU A 139 -16.07 7.60 0.61
CA GLU A 139 -15.85 6.87 1.86
C GLU A 139 -14.35 6.68 2.11
N ASP A 140 -13.95 6.62 3.38
CA ASP A 140 -12.58 6.30 3.74
C ASP A 140 -12.18 4.94 3.15
N TRP A 141 -10.91 4.83 2.75
CA TRP A 141 -10.39 3.65 2.08
C TRP A 141 -9.22 3.05 2.87
N ALA A 142 -9.40 1.84 3.39
CA ALA A 142 -8.32 1.11 4.04
C ALA A 142 -7.59 0.23 3.02
N VAL A 143 -6.26 0.34 2.99
CA VAL A 143 -5.38 -0.45 2.13
C VAL A 143 -4.31 -1.15 2.94
N VAL A 144 -3.86 -2.30 2.45
CA VAL A 144 -2.77 -3.08 3.05
C VAL A 144 -1.64 -3.25 2.05
N PRO A 145 -0.60 -2.41 2.11
CA PRO A 145 0.61 -2.57 1.32
C PRO A 145 1.61 -3.53 1.98
N PHE A 146 2.39 -4.18 1.12
CA PHE A 146 3.56 -4.98 1.42
C PHE A 146 4.77 -4.42 0.69
N HIS A 147 5.90 -4.39 1.36
CA HIS A 147 7.16 -3.86 0.83
C HIS A 147 8.29 -4.89 0.88
N THR A 148 9.28 -4.69 0.01
CA THR A 148 10.46 -5.57 -0.11
C THR A 148 11.64 -5.13 0.75
N VAL A 149 11.44 -4.13 1.60
CA VAL A 149 12.42 -3.62 2.57
C VAL A 149 11.82 -3.59 3.96
N LEU A 150 12.65 -3.53 5.01
CA LEU A 150 12.21 -3.36 6.38
C LEU A 150 11.54 -1.99 6.58
N GLU A 151 10.68 -1.88 7.59
CA GLU A 151 9.93 -0.65 7.88
C GLU A 151 10.82 0.60 7.93
N HIS A 152 11.90 0.54 8.71
CA HIS A 152 12.82 1.66 8.90
C HIS A 152 13.73 1.95 7.69
N GLU A 153 13.77 1.06 6.71
CA GLU A 153 14.54 1.22 5.46
C GLU A 153 13.71 1.84 4.34
N LEU A 154 12.37 1.81 4.44
CA LEU A 154 11.49 2.30 3.38
C LEU A 154 11.73 3.78 3.12
N ILE A 155 12.08 4.10 1.89
CA ILE A 155 12.24 5.47 1.41
C ILE A 155 10.98 5.88 0.65
N GLU A 156 10.40 7.00 1.05
CA GLU A 156 9.37 7.70 0.29
C GLU A 156 9.98 8.96 -0.33
N GLU A 157 9.77 9.13 -1.60
CA GLU A 157 10.08 10.38 -2.31
C GLU A 157 8.78 11.06 -2.73
N ARG A 158 8.76 12.39 -2.59
CA ARG A 158 7.71 13.26 -3.08
C ARG A 158 8.27 14.19 -4.14
N PRO A 159 7.47 14.64 -5.14
CA PRO A 159 7.93 15.61 -6.11
C PRO A 159 8.44 16.86 -5.40
N ALA A 160 9.50 17.46 -5.95
CA ALA A 160 10.00 18.75 -5.48
C ALA A 160 8.93 19.84 -5.66
N ALA A 161 8.96 20.85 -4.79
CA ALA A 161 8.06 21.99 -4.88
C ALA A 161 8.34 22.83 -6.14
N ASP A 162 9.62 22.91 -6.55
CA ASP A 162 10.08 23.70 -7.70
C ASP A 162 10.75 22.81 -8.78
N VAL A 163 10.61 23.24 -10.04
CA VAL A 163 11.21 22.55 -11.19
C VAL A 163 12.74 22.64 -11.11
N GLY A 164 13.39 21.48 -11.09
CA GLY A 164 14.85 21.35 -11.05
C GLY A 164 15.42 21.05 -9.67
N GLU A 165 14.62 21.08 -8.61
CA GLU A 165 15.04 20.61 -7.29
C GLU A 165 14.92 19.08 -7.17
N PRO A 166 15.74 18.44 -6.32
CA PRO A 166 15.63 17.02 -6.05
C PRO A 166 14.31 16.69 -5.33
N ALA A 167 13.77 15.50 -5.57
CA ALA A 167 12.61 15.01 -4.84
C ALA A 167 12.87 15.01 -3.32
N LEU A 168 11.83 15.36 -2.55
CA LEU A 168 11.89 15.33 -1.09
C LEU A 168 11.87 13.87 -0.63
N GLN A 169 12.84 13.47 0.20
CA GLN A 169 12.91 12.11 0.76
C GLN A 169 12.47 12.09 2.21
N ARG A 170 11.68 11.06 2.54
CA ARG A 170 11.26 10.74 3.91
C ARG A 170 11.49 9.26 4.18
N ARG A 171 11.85 8.92 5.42
CA ARG A 171 11.83 7.55 5.93
C ARG A 171 10.67 7.40 6.90
N TYR A 172 10.01 6.27 6.85
CA TYR A 172 9.05 5.88 7.88
C TYR A 172 9.83 5.36 9.09
N SER A 173 10.39 6.27 9.90
CA SER A 173 10.88 5.92 11.22
C SER A 173 9.68 5.79 12.15
N GLY A 174 9.60 4.71 12.90
CA GLY A 174 8.47 4.39 13.79
C GLY A 174 8.35 5.28 15.03
N GLU A 175 8.56 6.57 14.90
CA GLU A 175 8.26 7.56 15.93
C GLU A 175 6.89 8.19 15.60
N THR A 176 5.91 7.76 16.39
CA THR A 176 4.59 8.38 16.51
C THR A 176 4.66 9.59 17.41
#